data_e6eff64ba925070f4b9744046614966f
#
_entry.id   e6eff64ba925070f4b9744046614966f
#
_cell.length_a   1.000
_cell.length_b   1.000
_cell.length_c   1.000
_cell.angle_alpha   90.00
_cell.angle_beta   90.00
_cell.angle_gamma   90.00
#
_symmetry.space_group_name_H-M   'P 1'
#
loop_
_entity.id
_entity.type
_entity.pdbx_description
1 polymer ?
#
loop_
_entity_poly.entity_id
_entity_poly.type
_entity_poly.pdbx_seq_one_letter_code
_entity_poly.pdbx_strand_id
1 'polypeptide(L)'
;MKCKLLVAEDELIERKVLCKTLQKYLGDLIVLYEARNGREALELFAREAPQVVILDIEMPGYTGLEVARKIRETDKNCGILFLTGYDKFAYAKQAIAVRALDYLLKPYKEQELVFAVEDAIRQVSAQRTPLPPRA
;
A
#
# COMPACT_ATOMS: atom_id res chain seq x y z
N MET A 1 -12.50 7.08 12.57
CA MET A 1 -11.58 7.83 11.69
C MET A 1 -11.21 7.01 10.48
N LYS A 2 -11.16 7.64 9.32
CA LYS A 2 -10.81 6.96 8.09
C LYS A 2 -9.31 6.81 7.97
N CYS A 3 -8.90 5.69 7.38
CA CYS A 3 -7.49 5.42 7.08
C CYS A 3 -7.11 6.07 5.74
N LYS A 4 -6.04 6.82 5.72
CA LYS A 4 -5.51 7.36 4.46
C LYS A 4 -4.76 6.28 3.72
N LEU A 5 -5.19 5.99 2.51
CA LEU A 5 -4.67 4.93 1.67
C LEU A 5 -4.16 5.52 0.36
N LEU A 6 -2.90 5.26 0.04
CA LEU A 6 -2.29 5.69 -1.22
C LEU A 6 -2.14 4.50 -2.14
N VAL A 7 -2.58 4.65 -3.38
CA VAL A 7 -2.41 3.64 -4.44
C VAL A 7 -1.47 4.21 -5.49
N ALA A 8 -0.39 3.49 -5.81
CA ALA A 8 0.52 3.86 -6.89
C ALA A 8 0.50 2.77 -7.97
N GLU A 9 0.01 3.11 -9.13
CA GLU A 9 -0.12 2.21 -10.28
C GLU A 9 -0.04 3.07 -11.55
N ASP A 10 0.88 2.75 -12.47
CA ASP A 10 1.09 3.57 -13.66
C ASP A 10 0.06 3.31 -14.75
N GLU A 11 -0.54 2.11 -14.81
CA GLU A 11 -1.55 1.78 -15.80
C GLU A 11 -2.89 2.37 -15.39
N LEU A 12 -3.42 3.27 -16.21
CA LEU A 12 -4.65 4.01 -15.90
C LEU A 12 -5.84 3.08 -15.61
N ILE A 13 -6.07 2.11 -16.48
CA ILE A 13 -7.23 1.22 -16.35
C ILE A 13 -7.08 0.36 -15.09
N GLU A 14 -5.90 -0.22 -14.88
CA GLU A 14 -5.64 -1.03 -13.68
C GLU A 14 -5.83 -0.20 -12.42
N ARG A 15 -5.32 1.04 -12.41
CA ARG A 15 -5.46 1.93 -11.26
C ARG A 15 -6.92 2.24 -10.99
N LYS A 16 -7.70 2.55 -12.03
CA LYS A 16 -9.11 2.87 -11.87
C LYS A 16 -9.92 1.68 -11.37
N VAL A 17 -9.64 0.48 -11.87
CA VAL A 17 -10.31 -0.73 -11.42
C VAL A 17 -9.96 -1.00 -9.94
N LEU A 18 -8.69 -0.89 -9.60
CA LEU A 18 -8.22 -1.08 -8.23
C LEU A 18 -8.90 -0.11 -7.26
N CYS A 19 -8.90 1.17 -7.60
CA CYS A 19 -9.51 2.20 -6.76
C CYS A 19 -11.02 2.02 -6.64
N LYS A 20 -11.68 1.65 -7.73
CA LYS A 20 -13.13 1.41 -7.72
C LYS A 20 -13.47 0.24 -6.80
N THR A 21 -12.69 -0.83 -6.84
CA THR A 21 -12.88 -1.99 -5.97
C THR A 21 -12.73 -1.59 -4.50
N LEU A 22 -11.68 -0.83 -4.19
CA LEU A 22 -11.44 -0.37 -2.82
C LEU A 22 -12.56 0.54 -2.31
N GLN A 23 -13.03 1.47 -3.15
CA GLN A 23 -14.13 2.35 -2.78
C GLN A 23 -15.42 1.57 -2.56
N LYS A 24 -15.68 0.57 -3.40
CA LYS A 24 -16.89 -0.24 -3.31
C LYS A 24 -16.97 -1.00 -1.98
N TYR A 25 -15.86 -1.61 -1.57
CA TYR A 25 -15.88 -2.49 -0.40
C TYR A 25 -15.40 -1.82 0.89
N LEU A 26 -14.57 -0.78 0.79
CA LEU A 26 -13.93 -0.17 1.94
C LEU A 26 -14.12 1.35 2.00
N GLY A 27 -14.98 1.91 1.15
CA GLY A 27 -15.13 3.36 1.03
C GLY A 27 -15.42 4.09 2.33
N ASP A 28 -16.14 3.44 3.24
CA ASP A 28 -16.47 4.04 4.54
C ASP A 28 -15.27 4.07 5.49
N LEU A 29 -14.22 3.29 5.19
CA LEU A 29 -13.07 3.13 6.06
C LEU A 29 -11.83 3.90 5.60
N ILE A 30 -11.83 4.39 4.35
CA ILE A 30 -10.62 4.94 3.73
C ILE A 30 -10.83 6.32 3.13
N VAL A 31 -9.74 7.08 3.09
CA VAL A 31 -9.59 8.24 2.21
C VAL A 31 -8.53 7.85 1.20
N LEU A 32 -8.89 7.82 -0.07
CA LEU A 32 -8.06 7.24 -1.12
C LEU A 32 -7.33 8.31 -1.91
N TYR A 33 -6.02 8.10 -2.10
CA TYR A 33 -5.17 8.94 -2.93
C TYR A 33 -4.57 8.09 -4.04
N GLU A 34 -4.44 8.65 -5.24
CA GLU A 34 -3.92 7.95 -6.42
C GLU A 34 -2.65 8.60 -6.92
N ALA A 35 -1.65 7.78 -7.22
CA ALA A 35 -0.42 8.22 -7.87
C ALA A 35 -0.21 7.43 -9.15
N ARG A 36 0.25 8.10 -10.20
CA ARG A 36 0.48 7.50 -11.52
C ARG A 36 1.89 6.93 -11.68
N ASN A 37 2.78 7.30 -10.78
CA ASN A 37 4.17 6.86 -10.84
C ASN A 37 4.80 7.01 -9.45
N GLY A 38 6.03 6.53 -9.32
CA GLY A 38 6.71 6.53 -8.04
C GLY A 38 7.02 7.91 -7.50
N ARG A 39 7.36 8.86 -8.36
CA ARG A 39 7.63 10.23 -7.93
C ARG A 39 6.39 10.87 -7.34
N GLU A 40 5.26 10.72 -8.02
CA GLU A 40 3.99 11.26 -7.53
C GLU A 40 3.58 10.58 -6.22
N ALA A 41 3.86 9.26 -6.10
CA ALA A 41 3.60 8.53 -4.86
C ALA A 41 4.39 9.12 -3.70
N LEU A 42 5.67 9.43 -3.91
CA LEU A 42 6.50 10.02 -2.87
C LEU A 42 6.06 11.44 -2.50
N GLU A 43 5.64 12.22 -3.49
CA GLU A 43 5.10 13.56 -3.24
C GLU A 43 3.83 13.50 -2.40
N LEU A 44 2.92 12.59 -2.76
CA LEU A 44 1.68 12.39 -2.01
C LEU A 44 1.96 11.85 -0.61
N PHE A 45 2.91 10.94 -0.49
CA PHE A 45 3.29 10.39 0.82
C PHE A 45 3.79 11.50 1.74
N ALA A 46 4.66 12.37 1.23
CA ALA A 46 5.19 13.48 2.03
C ALA A 46 4.11 14.47 2.45
N ARG A 47 3.13 14.72 1.58
CA ARG A 47 2.09 15.72 1.83
C ARG A 47 0.97 15.18 2.71
N GLU A 48 0.52 13.95 2.45
CA GLU A 48 -0.67 13.40 3.08
C GLU A 48 -0.40 12.42 4.22
N ALA A 49 0.81 11.92 4.32
CA ALA A 49 1.21 10.93 5.33
C ALA A 49 0.23 9.74 5.41
N PRO A 50 0.01 9.02 4.32
CA PRO A 50 -0.93 7.89 4.34
C PRO A 50 -0.46 6.79 5.29
N GLN A 51 -1.41 6.10 5.90
CA GLN A 51 -1.12 5.02 6.84
C GLN A 51 -0.85 3.71 6.14
N VAL A 52 -1.43 3.52 4.95
CA VAL A 52 -1.25 2.32 4.13
C VAL A 52 -0.95 2.75 2.70
N VAL A 53 0.00 2.09 2.07
CA VAL A 53 0.32 2.32 0.66
C VAL A 53 0.25 1.00 -0.09
N ILE A 54 -0.34 1.03 -1.28
CA ILE A 54 -0.37 -0.08 -2.21
C ILE A 54 0.47 0.33 -3.40
N LEU A 55 1.55 -0.41 -3.65
CA LEU A 55 2.54 -0.05 -4.65
C LEU A 55 2.68 -1.14 -5.70
N ASP A 56 2.42 -0.81 -6.95
CA ASP A 56 2.81 -1.66 -8.06
C ASP A 56 4.34 -1.64 -8.14
N ILE A 57 4.95 -2.81 -8.24
CA ILE A 57 6.42 -2.88 -8.30
C ILE A 57 6.93 -2.40 -9.64
N GLU A 58 6.29 -2.85 -10.73
CA GLU A 58 6.77 -2.56 -12.09
C GLU A 58 6.26 -1.22 -12.60
N MET A 59 6.85 -0.13 -12.10
CA MET A 59 6.56 1.21 -12.59
C MET A 59 7.81 1.83 -13.20
N PRO A 60 7.66 2.63 -14.26
CA PRO A 60 8.81 3.32 -14.84
C PRO A 60 9.34 4.40 -13.88
N GLY A 61 10.62 4.67 -13.95
CA GLY A 61 11.28 5.59 -13.02
C GLY A 61 11.50 4.90 -11.70
N TYR A 62 10.91 5.39 -10.63
CA TYR A 62 10.96 4.70 -9.34
C TYR A 62 10.06 3.48 -9.37
N THR A 63 10.62 2.32 -9.08
CA THR A 63 9.83 1.10 -8.89
C THR A 63 9.10 1.17 -7.55
N GLY A 64 8.10 0.31 -7.37
CA GLY A 64 7.42 0.23 -6.07
C GLY A 64 8.36 -0.11 -4.94
N LEU A 65 9.40 -0.92 -5.21
CA LEU A 65 10.40 -1.28 -4.21
C LEU A 65 11.23 -0.06 -3.78
N GLU A 66 11.61 0.78 -4.74
CA GLU A 66 12.37 2.00 -4.44
C GLU A 66 11.52 2.99 -3.64
N VAL A 67 10.25 3.12 -4.01
CA VAL A 67 9.31 3.97 -3.27
C VAL A 67 9.20 3.46 -1.82
N ALA A 68 9.04 2.16 -1.64
CA ALA A 68 8.93 1.55 -0.32
C ALA A 68 10.17 1.81 0.54
N ARG A 69 11.36 1.67 -0.05
CA ARG A 69 12.60 1.96 0.68
C ARG A 69 12.65 3.40 1.17
N LYS A 70 12.27 4.33 0.29
CA LYS A 70 12.25 5.76 0.66
C LYS A 70 11.23 6.05 1.76
N ILE A 71 10.07 5.42 1.68
CA ILE A 71 9.06 5.55 2.74
C ILE A 71 9.63 5.07 4.08
N ARG A 72 10.30 3.91 4.08
CA ARG A 72 10.87 3.36 5.32
C ARG A 72 11.96 4.22 5.93
N GLU A 73 12.60 5.07 5.17
CA GLU A 73 13.58 6.00 5.72
C GLU A 73 12.96 7.00 6.70
N THR A 74 11.67 7.32 6.51
CA THR A 74 10.98 8.32 7.32
C THR A 74 9.83 7.77 8.14
N ASP A 75 9.28 6.61 7.77
CA ASP A 75 8.11 6.06 8.45
C ASP A 75 8.26 4.54 8.57
N LYS A 76 8.48 4.10 9.80
CA LYS A 76 8.66 2.67 10.09
C LYS A 76 7.33 1.94 10.28
N ASN A 77 6.24 2.69 10.41
CA ASN A 77 4.94 2.13 10.76
C ASN A 77 3.94 2.08 9.61
N CYS A 78 4.24 2.74 8.49
CA CYS A 78 3.35 2.71 7.34
C CYS A 78 3.15 1.27 6.85
N GLY A 79 1.91 0.87 6.61
CA GLY A 79 1.62 -0.44 6.03
C GLY A 79 1.91 -0.42 4.55
N ILE A 80 2.75 -1.34 4.08
CA ILE A 80 3.13 -1.42 2.68
C ILE A 80 2.62 -2.73 2.09
N LEU A 81 1.86 -2.62 0.99
CA LEU A 81 1.38 -3.75 0.21
C LEU A 81 1.93 -3.62 -1.20
N PHE A 82 2.47 -4.71 -1.75
CA PHE A 82 2.95 -4.72 -3.12
C PHE A 82 2.00 -5.45 -4.05
N LEU A 83 1.91 -4.94 -5.28
CA LEU A 83 1.28 -5.64 -6.39
C LEU A 83 2.34 -5.89 -7.45
N THR A 84 2.33 -7.07 -8.06
CA THR A 84 3.29 -7.40 -9.10
C THR A 84 2.71 -8.41 -10.08
N GLY A 85 3.10 -8.30 -11.35
CA GLY A 85 2.77 -9.30 -12.37
C GLY A 85 3.80 -10.40 -12.49
N TYR A 86 4.90 -10.31 -11.74
CA TYR A 86 5.98 -11.29 -11.77
C TYR A 86 5.80 -12.35 -10.69
N ASP A 87 6.57 -13.44 -10.84
CA ASP A 87 6.60 -14.49 -9.84
C ASP A 87 6.84 -13.90 -8.45
N LYS A 88 6.07 -14.37 -7.48
CA LYS A 88 6.14 -13.82 -6.11
C LYS A 88 7.51 -13.98 -5.45
N PHE A 89 8.37 -14.87 -5.94
CA PHE A 89 9.71 -15.03 -5.40
C PHE A 89 10.71 -14.03 -5.96
N ALA A 90 10.41 -13.39 -7.09
CA ALA A 90 11.34 -12.47 -7.75
C ALA A 90 11.73 -11.29 -6.86
N TYR A 91 10.79 -10.80 -6.04
CA TYR A 91 11.00 -9.62 -5.22
C TYR A 91 10.81 -9.89 -3.72
N ALA A 92 10.69 -11.15 -3.33
CA ALA A 92 10.36 -11.51 -1.95
C ALA A 92 11.39 -10.96 -0.95
N LYS A 93 12.67 -11.05 -1.28
CA LYS A 93 13.72 -10.57 -0.39
C LYS A 93 13.62 -9.07 -0.15
N GLN A 94 13.38 -8.29 -1.21
CA GLN A 94 13.24 -6.84 -1.09
C GLN A 94 11.97 -6.47 -0.33
N ALA A 95 10.88 -7.20 -0.53
CA ALA A 95 9.63 -6.98 0.19
C ALA A 95 9.82 -7.22 1.69
N ILE A 96 10.54 -8.28 2.05
CA ILE A 96 10.86 -8.57 3.45
C ILE A 96 11.72 -7.45 4.04
N ALA A 97 12.70 -6.98 3.28
CA ALA A 97 13.62 -5.93 3.75
C ALA A 97 12.90 -4.64 4.13
N VAL A 98 11.80 -4.29 3.45
CA VAL A 98 11.00 -3.10 3.79
C VAL A 98 9.81 -3.44 4.69
N ARG A 99 9.75 -4.67 5.17
CA ARG A 99 8.69 -5.14 6.07
C ARG A 99 7.30 -4.92 5.48
N ALA A 100 7.12 -5.31 4.22
CA ALA A 100 5.81 -5.27 3.58
C ALA A 100 4.85 -6.18 4.32
N LEU A 101 3.59 -5.75 4.43
CA LEU A 101 2.56 -6.55 5.09
C LEU A 101 2.04 -7.66 4.20
N ASP A 102 2.03 -7.43 2.89
CA ASP A 102 1.57 -8.42 1.95
C ASP A 102 2.11 -8.14 0.55
N TYR A 103 1.91 -9.08 -0.33
CA TYR A 103 2.51 -9.13 -1.66
C TYR A 103 1.52 -9.88 -2.56
N LEU A 104 0.81 -9.17 -3.41
CA LEU A 104 -0.24 -9.75 -4.25
C LEU A 104 0.25 -9.94 -5.67
N LEU A 105 0.04 -11.12 -6.21
CA LEU A 105 0.42 -11.44 -7.59
C LEU A 105 -0.76 -11.19 -8.52
N LYS A 106 -0.53 -10.43 -9.57
CA LYS A 106 -1.55 -10.22 -10.61
C LYS A 106 -1.66 -11.44 -11.51
N PRO A 107 -2.84 -11.82 -11.97
CA PRO A 107 -4.13 -11.25 -11.58
C PRO A 107 -4.57 -11.77 -10.20
N TYR A 108 -5.01 -10.88 -9.34
CA TYR A 108 -5.53 -11.24 -8.02
C TYR A 108 -7.06 -11.17 -8.04
N LYS A 109 -7.67 -11.87 -7.10
CA LYS A 109 -9.13 -11.81 -6.93
C LYS A 109 -9.49 -10.59 -6.08
N GLU A 110 -10.67 -10.04 -6.30
CA GLU A 110 -11.16 -8.92 -5.50
C GLU A 110 -11.10 -9.22 -4.00
N GLN A 111 -11.48 -10.44 -3.61
CA GLN A 111 -11.48 -10.84 -2.20
C GLN A 111 -10.07 -10.84 -1.61
N GLU A 112 -9.08 -11.24 -2.39
CA GLU A 112 -7.69 -11.22 -1.94
C GLU A 112 -7.23 -9.79 -1.66
N LEU A 113 -7.54 -8.88 -2.56
CA LEU A 113 -7.18 -7.47 -2.42
C LEU A 113 -7.87 -6.86 -1.20
N VAL A 114 -9.19 -7.03 -1.12
CA VAL A 114 -9.97 -6.45 -0.02
C VAL A 114 -9.50 -6.99 1.32
N PHE A 115 -9.28 -8.30 1.42
CA PHE A 115 -8.79 -8.91 2.66
C PHE A 115 -7.43 -8.35 3.06
N ALA A 116 -6.50 -8.25 2.10
CA ALA A 116 -5.15 -7.74 2.38
C ALA A 116 -5.19 -6.30 2.87
N VAL A 117 -6.02 -5.47 2.26
CA VAL A 117 -6.14 -4.06 2.65
C VAL A 117 -6.83 -3.91 4.01
N GLU A 118 -7.90 -4.66 4.25
CA GLU A 118 -8.55 -4.65 5.56
C GLU A 118 -7.59 -5.06 6.66
N ASP A 119 -6.82 -6.11 6.41
CA ASP A 119 -5.83 -6.60 7.37
C ASP A 119 -4.75 -5.55 7.63
N ALA A 120 -4.28 -4.89 6.58
CA ALA A 120 -3.30 -3.83 6.70
C ALA A 120 -3.83 -2.67 7.55
N ILE A 121 -5.08 -2.27 7.32
CA ILE A 121 -5.73 -1.21 8.10
C ILE A 121 -5.80 -1.60 9.57
N ARG A 122 -6.17 -2.84 9.87
CA ARG A 122 -6.21 -3.33 11.25
C ARG A 122 -4.84 -3.28 11.90
N GLN A 123 -3.81 -3.71 11.18
CA GLN A 123 -2.45 -3.74 11.73
C GLN A 123 -1.91 -2.34 12.03
N VAL A 124 -2.08 -1.40 11.11
CA VAL A 124 -1.60 -0.03 11.36
C VAL A 124 -2.42 0.68 12.43
N SER A 125 -3.71 0.39 12.53
CA SER A 125 -4.56 0.93 13.60
C SER A 125 -4.13 0.42 14.97
N ALA A 126 -3.79 -0.86 15.07
CA ALA A 126 -3.30 -1.45 16.32
C ALA A 126 -1.98 -0.84 16.76
N GLN A 127 -1.07 -0.59 15.81
CA GLN A 127 0.22 0.04 16.09
C GLN A 127 0.08 1.48 16.57
N ARG A 128 -0.93 2.20 16.06
CA ARG A 128 -1.15 3.61 16.39
C ARG A 128 -1.85 3.82 17.71
N THR A 129 -2.60 2.83 18.17
CA THR A 129 -3.27 2.91 19.44
C THR A 129 -2.30 2.40 20.50
N PRO A 130 -1.74 3.28 21.35
CA PRO A 130 -0.84 2.80 22.38
C PRO A 130 -1.61 1.89 23.33
N LEU A 131 -0.99 0.77 23.67
CA LEU A 131 -1.58 -0.11 24.66
C LEU A 131 -1.70 0.64 25.97
N PRO A 132 -2.83 0.50 26.69
CA PRO A 132 -2.95 1.13 27.98
C PRO A 132 -1.86 0.58 28.91
N PRO A 133 -1.30 1.42 29.77
CA PRO A 133 -0.29 0.94 30.70
C PRO A 133 -0.89 -0.15 31.57
N ARG A 134 -0.14 -1.18 31.77
CA ARG A 134 -0.58 -2.27 32.64
C ARG A 134 -0.59 -1.79 34.08
N ALA A 135 -1.66 -2.02 34.68
CA ALA A 135 -1.80 -1.69 36.09
C ALA A 135 -0.84 -2.54 36.93
#